data_04ab18467f6137201482a46d067215a1
#
_entry.id   04ab18467f6137201482a46d067215a1
#
_cell.length_a   1.000
_cell.length_b   1.000
_cell.length_c   1.000
_cell.angle_alpha   90.00
_cell.angle_beta   90.00
_cell.angle_gamma   90.00
#
_symmetry.space_group_name_H-M   'P 1'
#
loop_
_entity.id
_entity.type
_entity.pdbx_description
1 polymer ?
#
loop_
_entity_poly.entity_id
_entity_poly.type
_entity_poly.pdbx_seq_one_letter_code
_entity_poly.pdbx_strand_id
1 'polypeptide(L)'
;MREIIKPRSHCSGLVLYHCYEFGHAALRPARMALDSCRLLLNPLNPLTYTVAGRSAIAACEVLERATRRYARPAFGIKSARINGRWVQVQEQMVWHSPFCHLLHFKRDNRGAHGEPPLLLVAPMSGHFATLLRETVKAFLPHRDVYITDWQDAREVPLSQGHFGLDDYVDTVSGIFRLFDGNVHVLAVCQSAVPVLAATALMEAAGNRSVPLTIMLAGGPVDTRISPTAVNDLAKERGLDWFRQNVITQVPWPAPGQGRRVYPGFLQLSGFMLMNLDRHLQSHRAMVAHLVRGDSGSAQRHRKFYDEYLAVMDLTAEFYLQTLKAVFLKHLLPRDLMTSRGRTVRLGEIHHPALMTIEGEKDDITGSGQCRIALDLCTAVPAAHKQHYECPGVGHLGIFSGRRFRTEIVPRLARFMHTHDSRRPGGRPAGLATLRRRRDQPRACSSRAPRARLAVPWSLTFSDPKRVLWRRSSARLVSRRLT
;
A
#
# COMPACT_ATOMS: atom_id res chain seq x y z
N MET A 1 -0.23 -18.77 -27.14
CA MET A 1 0.13 -18.65 -25.72
C MET A 1 -0.83 -19.40 -24.77
N ARG A 2 -1.49 -20.48 -25.24
CA ARG A 2 -2.54 -21.23 -24.49
C ARG A 2 -2.07 -22.52 -23.78
N GLU A 3 -0.79 -22.91 -23.83
CA GLU A 3 -0.36 -24.26 -23.44
C GLU A 3 0.67 -24.40 -22.31
N ILE A 4 1.01 -23.35 -21.56
CA ILE A 4 2.18 -23.44 -20.65
C ILE A 4 1.84 -23.70 -19.18
N ILE A 5 0.58 -23.72 -18.74
CA ILE A 5 0.29 -23.95 -17.31
C ILE A 5 -0.75 -25.08 -17.11
N LYS A 6 -0.28 -26.32 -17.10
CA LYS A 6 -1.04 -27.45 -16.50
C LYS A 6 -1.06 -27.29 -14.98
N PRO A 7 -2.17 -27.66 -14.27
CA PRO A 7 -2.24 -27.55 -12.83
C PRO A 7 -1.20 -28.47 -12.18
N ARG A 8 -0.25 -27.89 -11.48
CA ARG A 8 0.76 -28.60 -10.68
C ARG A 8 0.31 -28.69 -9.23
N SER A 9 0.65 -29.82 -8.58
CA SER A 9 0.36 -30.19 -7.20
C SER A 9 0.71 -29.12 -6.15
N HIS A 10 0.13 -29.20 -4.94
CA HIS A 10 0.27 -28.28 -3.80
C HIS A 10 1.71 -27.87 -3.39
N CYS A 11 2.73 -28.57 -3.88
CA CYS A 11 4.14 -28.21 -3.68
C CYS A 11 4.64 -27.01 -4.47
N SER A 12 3.89 -26.55 -5.50
CA SER A 12 4.43 -25.58 -6.48
C SER A 12 4.64 -24.17 -5.91
N GLY A 13 3.77 -23.69 -5.02
CA GLY A 13 3.86 -22.33 -4.49
C GLY A 13 5.03 -22.16 -3.51
N LEU A 14 5.24 -23.13 -2.61
CA LEU A 14 6.34 -23.08 -1.64
C LEU A 14 7.69 -23.09 -2.36
N VAL A 15 7.83 -23.95 -3.36
CA VAL A 15 9.03 -24.07 -4.20
C VAL A 15 9.33 -22.76 -4.92
N LEU A 16 8.30 -22.08 -5.44
CA LEU A 16 8.48 -20.84 -6.20
C LEU A 16 9.06 -19.71 -5.33
N TYR A 17 8.58 -19.56 -4.09
CA TYR A 17 9.12 -18.52 -3.20
C TYR A 17 10.57 -18.85 -2.78
N HIS A 18 10.87 -20.11 -2.47
CA HIS A 18 12.24 -20.53 -2.18
C HIS A 18 13.15 -20.36 -3.39
N CYS A 19 12.69 -20.68 -4.61
CA CYS A 19 13.46 -20.44 -5.84
C CYS A 19 13.74 -18.94 -6.05
N TYR A 20 12.78 -18.08 -5.75
CA TYR A 20 12.99 -16.63 -5.81
C TYR A 20 14.06 -16.16 -4.82
N GLU A 21 13.98 -16.58 -3.54
CA GLU A 21 14.99 -16.25 -2.52
C GLU A 21 16.37 -16.80 -2.88
N PHE A 22 16.43 -18.06 -3.30
CA PHE A 22 17.67 -18.72 -3.72
C PHE A 22 18.28 -18.01 -4.95
N GLY A 23 17.46 -17.66 -5.95
CA GLY A 23 17.92 -16.91 -7.12
C GLY A 23 18.56 -15.56 -6.74
N HIS A 24 17.92 -14.83 -5.81
CA HIS A 24 18.51 -13.58 -5.29
C HIS A 24 19.81 -13.80 -4.51
N ALA A 25 19.90 -14.86 -3.72
CA ALA A 25 21.12 -15.21 -2.99
C ALA A 25 22.24 -15.63 -3.95
N ALA A 26 21.96 -16.49 -4.91
CA ALA A 26 22.91 -16.98 -5.90
C ALA A 26 23.50 -15.87 -6.80
N LEU A 27 22.69 -14.84 -7.11
CA LEU A 27 23.14 -13.69 -7.90
C LEU A 27 23.90 -12.63 -7.09
N ARG A 28 24.02 -12.79 -5.76
CA ARG A 28 24.72 -11.81 -4.92
C ARG A 28 26.20 -11.61 -5.30
N PRO A 29 27.01 -12.65 -5.55
CA PRO A 29 28.40 -12.47 -5.99
C PRO A 29 28.50 -11.71 -7.33
N ALA A 30 27.64 -12.03 -8.29
CA ALA A 30 27.61 -11.34 -9.58
C ALA A 30 27.29 -9.85 -9.41
N ARG A 31 26.32 -9.50 -8.55
CA ARG A 31 26.01 -8.08 -8.25
C ARG A 31 27.21 -7.36 -7.61
N MET A 32 27.91 -8.01 -6.67
CA MET A 32 29.11 -7.42 -6.06
C MET A 32 30.19 -7.16 -7.12
N ALA A 33 30.38 -8.06 -8.09
CA ALA A 33 31.30 -7.84 -9.20
C ALA A 33 30.87 -6.67 -10.10
N LEU A 34 29.57 -6.54 -10.42
CA LEU A 34 29.03 -5.41 -11.19
C LEU A 34 29.22 -4.07 -10.46
N ASP A 35 29.02 -4.03 -9.15
CA ASP A 35 29.25 -2.84 -8.33
C ASP A 35 30.73 -2.48 -8.29
N SER A 36 31.63 -3.49 -8.19
CA SER A 36 33.09 -3.27 -8.26
C SER A 36 33.50 -2.71 -9.63
N CYS A 37 32.96 -3.23 -10.74
CA CYS A 37 33.19 -2.66 -12.07
C CYS A 37 32.75 -1.19 -12.16
N ARG A 38 31.60 -0.83 -11.58
CA ARG A 38 31.13 0.56 -11.55
C ARG A 38 32.03 1.46 -10.71
N LEU A 39 32.59 0.96 -9.61
CA LEU A 39 33.58 1.69 -8.81
C LEU A 39 34.91 1.90 -9.55
N LEU A 40 35.38 0.93 -10.33
CA LEU A 40 36.55 1.05 -11.16
C LEU A 40 36.37 2.08 -12.31
N LEU A 41 35.15 2.15 -12.86
CA LEU A 41 34.75 3.11 -13.88
C LEU A 41 34.15 4.41 -13.25
N ASN A 42 34.79 4.91 -12.19
CA ASN A 42 34.41 6.15 -11.52
C ASN A 42 34.84 7.40 -12.36
N PRO A 43 34.39 8.61 -12.01
CA PRO A 43 34.71 9.84 -12.75
C PRO A 43 36.21 10.18 -12.84
N LEU A 44 37.07 9.56 -12.01
CA LEU A 44 38.52 9.75 -12.08
C LEU A 44 39.19 8.88 -13.15
N ASN A 45 38.49 7.85 -13.68
CA ASN A 45 38.99 6.99 -14.73
C ASN A 45 38.66 7.59 -16.11
N PRO A 46 39.68 7.95 -16.93
CA PRO A 46 39.46 8.53 -18.27
C PRO A 46 38.59 7.66 -19.19
N LEU A 47 38.63 6.35 -19.06
CA LEU A 47 37.81 5.43 -19.85
C LEU A 47 36.30 5.68 -19.66
N THR A 48 35.91 6.22 -18.52
CA THR A 48 34.51 6.56 -18.21
C THR A 48 33.91 7.55 -19.20
N TYR A 49 34.73 8.40 -19.82
CA TYR A 49 34.30 9.42 -20.77
C TYR A 49 34.24 8.91 -22.21
N THR A 50 34.74 7.72 -22.48
CA THR A 50 34.64 7.07 -23.81
C THR A 50 33.25 6.46 -23.99
N VAL A 51 32.82 6.26 -25.26
CA VAL A 51 31.57 5.56 -25.58
C VAL A 51 31.60 4.13 -25.02
N ALA A 52 32.71 3.43 -25.15
CA ALA A 52 32.88 2.06 -24.63
C ALA A 52 32.75 2.02 -23.10
N GLY A 53 33.41 2.91 -22.39
CA GLY A 53 33.32 2.99 -20.92
C GLY A 53 31.89 3.31 -20.44
N ARG A 54 31.21 4.30 -21.07
CA ARG A 54 29.81 4.60 -20.75
C ARG A 54 28.88 3.46 -21.05
N SER A 55 29.09 2.71 -22.13
CA SER A 55 28.32 1.51 -22.47
C SER A 55 28.52 0.40 -21.44
N ALA A 56 29.76 0.18 -20.99
CA ALA A 56 30.06 -0.79 -19.93
C ALA A 56 29.40 -0.41 -18.60
N ILE A 57 29.46 0.84 -18.18
CA ILE A 57 28.77 1.34 -16.98
C ILE A 57 27.26 1.14 -17.11
N ALA A 58 26.67 1.48 -18.26
CA ALA A 58 25.24 1.31 -18.50
C ALA A 58 24.83 -0.18 -18.41
N ALA A 59 25.61 -1.08 -19.00
CA ALA A 59 25.36 -2.51 -18.93
C ALA A 59 25.47 -3.05 -17.48
N CYS A 60 26.51 -2.68 -16.75
CA CYS A 60 26.66 -3.05 -15.33
C CYS A 60 25.50 -2.54 -14.48
N GLU A 61 25.07 -1.30 -14.71
CA GLU A 61 23.94 -0.72 -13.96
C GLU A 61 22.64 -1.45 -14.27
N VAL A 62 22.33 -1.70 -15.55
CA VAL A 62 21.08 -2.38 -15.92
C VAL A 62 21.04 -3.81 -15.37
N LEU A 63 22.15 -4.56 -15.46
CA LEU A 63 22.23 -5.92 -14.93
C LEU A 63 22.10 -5.95 -13.39
N GLU A 64 22.78 -5.04 -12.70
CA GLU A 64 22.65 -4.91 -11.25
C GLU A 64 21.21 -4.61 -10.86
N ARG A 65 20.57 -3.61 -11.51
CA ARG A 65 19.19 -3.21 -11.26
C ARG A 65 18.16 -4.31 -11.59
N ALA A 66 18.41 -5.10 -12.63
CA ALA A 66 17.55 -6.23 -13.01
C ALA A 66 17.60 -7.40 -12.02
N THR A 67 18.67 -7.50 -11.23
CA THR A 67 18.92 -8.64 -10.34
C THR A 67 18.84 -8.30 -8.86
N ARG A 68 18.83 -7.00 -8.48
CA ARG A 68 18.77 -6.60 -7.07
C ARG A 68 17.36 -6.80 -6.48
N ARG A 69 17.31 -6.90 -5.16
CA ARG A 69 16.08 -6.75 -4.41
C ARG A 69 15.85 -5.27 -4.10
N TYR A 70 14.68 -4.78 -4.40
CA TYR A 70 14.32 -3.41 -4.06
C TYR A 70 13.73 -3.38 -2.65
N ALA A 71 14.42 -2.69 -1.75
CA ALA A 71 13.92 -2.44 -0.41
C ALA A 71 12.80 -1.40 -0.44
N ARG A 72 12.02 -1.34 0.64
CA ARG A 72 11.00 -0.29 0.83
C ARG A 72 11.65 1.10 0.71
N PRO A 73 11.20 1.95 -0.22
CA PRO A 73 11.75 3.29 -0.36
C PRO A 73 11.31 4.18 0.81
N ALA A 74 12.14 5.16 1.19
CA ALA A 74 11.73 6.20 2.13
C ALA A 74 10.95 7.30 1.39
N PHE A 75 9.95 7.92 2.03
CA PHE A 75 9.29 9.11 1.45
C PHE A 75 10.28 10.25 1.23
N GLY A 76 11.15 10.54 2.21
CA GLY A 76 12.25 11.49 2.07
C GLY A 76 11.80 12.93 1.74
N ILE A 77 10.59 13.31 2.16
CA ILE A 77 10.04 14.65 1.94
C ILE A 77 10.46 15.54 3.09
N LYS A 78 11.49 16.36 2.89
CA LYS A 78 12.07 17.24 3.91
C LYS A 78 11.52 18.67 3.86
N SER A 79 10.97 19.08 2.72
CA SER A 79 10.44 20.44 2.54
C SER A 79 9.39 20.48 1.44
N ALA A 80 8.51 21.48 1.50
CA ALA A 80 7.51 21.79 0.48
C ALA A 80 7.50 23.29 0.19
N ARG A 81 7.15 23.70 -1.03
CA ARG A 81 7.00 25.10 -1.41
C ARG A 81 5.56 25.54 -1.17
N ILE A 82 5.35 26.43 -0.19
CA ILE A 82 4.03 26.94 0.21
C ILE A 82 4.04 28.44 0.03
N ASN A 83 3.12 29.00 -0.75
CA ASN A 83 3.03 30.43 -1.04
C ASN A 83 4.38 31.04 -1.45
N GLY A 84 5.13 30.32 -2.30
CA GLY A 84 6.43 30.75 -2.80
C GLY A 84 7.62 30.53 -1.85
N ARG A 85 7.41 30.14 -0.59
CA ARG A 85 8.45 29.93 0.43
C ARG A 85 8.69 28.44 0.67
N TRP A 86 9.94 28.05 0.96
CA TRP A 86 10.27 26.72 1.39
C TRP A 86 9.94 26.54 2.87
N VAL A 87 9.12 25.56 3.17
CA VAL A 87 8.68 25.19 4.52
C VAL A 87 9.19 23.78 4.83
N GLN A 88 9.73 23.58 6.01
CA GLN A 88 10.18 22.27 6.49
C GLN A 88 8.97 21.35 6.64
N VAL A 89 9.17 20.08 6.30
CA VAL A 89 8.19 19.01 6.45
C VAL A 89 8.80 17.91 7.31
N GLN A 90 8.06 17.52 8.36
CA GLN A 90 8.44 16.43 9.25
C GLN A 90 7.55 15.23 9.00
N GLU A 91 8.16 14.09 8.72
CA GLU A 91 7.46 12.80 8.63
C GLU A 91 7.35 12.21 10.03
N GLN A 92 6.12 11.96 10.50
CA GLN A 92 5.83 11.44 11.83
C GLN A 92 4.86 10.26 11.74
N MET A 93 5.17 9.14 12.37
CA MET A 93 4.21 8.07 12.58
C MET A 93 3.31 8.44 13.77
N VAL A 94 2.02 8.68 13.50
CA VAL A 94 1.07 9.17 14.50
C VAL A 94 0.15 8.08 15.05
N TRP A 95 0.03 6.97 14.34
CA TRP A 95 -0.71 5.78 14.76
C TRP A 95 -0.13 4.54 14.07
N HIS A 96 -0.25 3.40 14.71
CA HIS A 96 0.21 2.13 14.15
C HIS A 96 -0.67 0.95 14.57
N SER A 97 -0.74 -0.03 13.71
CA SER A 97 -1.20 -1.40 13.95
C SER A 97 -0.22 -2.37 13.30
N PRO A 98 -0.34 -3.68 13.52
CA PRO A 98 0.59 -4.65 12.93
C PRO A 98 0.72 -4.56 11.40
N PHE A 99 -0.38 -4.23 10.71
CA PHE A 99 -0.44 -4.21 9.24
C PHE A 99 -0.53 -2.82 8.63
N CYS A 100 -0.66 -1.75 9.43
CA CYS A 100 -0.79 -0.39 8.93
C CYS A 100 -0.21 0.62 9.90
N HIS A 101 0.59 1.54 9.36
CA HIS A 101 0.97 2.77 10.05
C HIS A 101 0.19 3.95 9.45
N LEU A 102 -0.07 4.97 10.23
CA LEU A 102 -0.54 6.26 9.75
C LEU A 102 0.60 7.27 9.85
N LEU A 103 1.08 7.71 8.71
CA LEU A 103 2.14 8.72 8.63
C LEU A 103 1.52 10.10 8.44
N HIS A 104 2.07 11.09 9.13
CA HIS A 104 1.73 12.52 9.01
C HIS A 104 2.92 13.29 8.45
N PHE A 105 2.72 13.98 7.36
CA PHE A 105 3.66 14.95 6.80
C PHE A 105 3.30 16.34 7.32
N LYS A 106 3.84 16.65 8.50
CA LYS A 106 3.55 17.89 9.21
C LYS A 106 4.37 19.04 8.61
N ARG A 107 3.68 20.08 8.19
CA ARG A 107 4.32 21.34 7.74
C ARG A 107 4.67 22.21 8.94
N ASP A 108 5.88 22.77 8.96
CA ASP A 108 6.26 23.79 9.94
C ASP A 108 5.76 25.16 9.46
N ASN A 109 4.44 25.33 9.46
CA ASN A 109 3.77 26.56 9.03
C ASN A 109 2.91 27.12 10.17
N ARG A 110 3.38 28.19 10.79
CA ARG A 110 2.72 28.84 11.95
C ARG A 110 1.38 29.51 11.61
N GLY A 111 0.99 29.59 10.34
CA GLY A 111 -0.20 30.32 9.89
C GLY A 111 -1.37 29.48 9.35
N ALA A 112 -1.23 28.17 9.21
CA ALA A 112 -2.26 27.30 8.58
C ALA A 112 -2.97 26.42 9.62
N HIS A 113 -3.42 27.00 10.73
CA HIS A 113 -4.14 26.25 11.76
C HIS A 113 -5.65 26.39 11.55
N GLY A 114 -6.30 25.32 11.10
CA GLY A 114 -7.76 25.24 11.01
C GLY A 114 -8.31 24.52 9.80
N GLU A 115 -7.56 24.33 8.74
CA GLU A 115 -8.03 23.57 7.58
C GLU A 115 -8.04 22.07 7.87
N PRO A 116 -9.13 21.36 7.48
CA PRO A 116 -9.17 19.91 7.59
C PRO A 116 -8.03 19.26 6.80
N PRO A 117 -7.29 18.30 7.36
CA PRO A 117 -6.19 17.64 6.66
C PRO A 117 -6.70 16.73 5.55
N LEU A 118 -5.78 16.31 4.67
CA LEU A 118 -6.01 15.28 3.67
C LEU A 118 -5.47 13.93 4.16
N LEU A 119 -6.31 12.93 4.20
CA LEU A 119 -5.94 11.53 4.38
C LEU A 119 -5.86 10.84 3.01
N LEU A 120 -4.68 10.41 2.62
CA LEU A 120 -4.46 9.51 1.49
C LEU A 120 -4.62 8.07 1.99
N VAL A 121 -5.59 7.34 1.45
CA VAL A 121 -5.68 5.90 1.68
C VAL A 121 -4.97 5.21 0.52
N ALA A 122 -3.76 4.74 0.79
CA ALA A 122 -2.94 4.06 -0.20
C ALA A 122 -3.55 2.70 -0.55
N PRO A 123 -3.43 2.23 -1.81
CA PRO A 123 -3.85 0.90 -2.18
C PRO A 123 -2.99 -0.16 -1.50
N MET A 124 -3.59 -1.28 -1.10
CA MET A 124 -2.87 -2.47 -0.67
C MET A 124 -2.81 -3.46 -1.84
N SER A 125 -2.08 -3.07 -2.88
CA SER A 125 -2.01 -3.77 -4.16
C SER A 125 -0.59 -4.24 -4.52
N GLY A 126 0.24 -4.51 -3.50
CA GLY A 126 1.60 -5.03 -3.65
C GLY A 126 2.69 -3.97 -3.74
N HIS A 127 2.39 -2.71 -3.97
CA HIS A 127 3.36 -1.61 -3.88
C HIS A 127 3.31 -0.94 -2.51
N PHE A 128 4.46 -0.41 -2.07
CA PHE A 128 4.51 0.41 -0.87
C PHE A 128 3.80 1.75 -1.06
N ALA A 129 3.33 2.35 0.02
CA ALA A 129 2.66 3.66 0.00
C ALA A 129 3.53 4.78 -0.58
N THR A 130 4.85 4.59 -0.64
CA THR A 130 5.82 5.51 -1.27
C THR A 130 5.58 5.69 -2.77
N LEU A 131 4.85 4.80 -3.45
CA LEU A 131 4.37 5.01 -4.83
C LEU A 131 3.55 6.30 -4.94
N LEU A 132 2.90 6.73 -3.85
CA LEU A 132 2.14 7.98 -3.76
C LEU A 132 2.98 9.18 -3.27
N ARG A 133 4.33 9.10 -3.25
CA ARG A 133 5.22 10.20 -2.84
C ARG A 133 4.92 11.50 -3.58
N GLU A 134 4.74 11.42 -4.90
CA GLU A 134 4.43 12.60 -5.71
C GLU A 134 3.03 13.15 -5.41
N THR A 135 2.09 12.28 -5.01
CA THR A 135 0.76 12.69 -4.54
C THR A 135 0.87 13.47 -3.22
N VAL A 136 1.61 12.95 -2.25
CA VAL A 136 1.88 13.64 -0.98
C VAL A 136 2.48 15.02 -1.24
N LYS A 137 3.55 15.10 -2.05
CA LYS A 137 4.20 16.37 -2.39
C LYS A 137 3.26 17.37 -3.06
N ALA A 138 2.36 16.89 -3.92
CA ALA A 138 1.45 17.76 -4.65
C ALA A 138 0.39 18.40 -3.74
N PHE A 139 0.01 17.75 -2.64
CA PHE A 139 -0.99 18.28 -1.72
C PHE A 139 -0.40 19.04 -0.52
N LEU A 140 0.87 18.86 -0.20
CA LEU A 140 1.53 19.61 0.88
C LEU A 140 1.45 21.14 0.76
N PRO A 141 1.44 21.77 -0.44
CA PRO A 141 1.17 23.19 -0.57
C PRO A 141 -0.22 23.62 -0.08
N HIS A 142 -1.17 22.70 -0.14
CA HIS A 142 -2.59 22.99 0.16
C HIS A 142 -2.98 22.60 1.58
N ARG A 143 -2.52 21.44 2.10
CA ARG A 143 -3.00 20.89 3.38
C ARG A 143 -1.93 20.04 4.06
N ASP A 144 -2.10 19.78 5.36
CA ASP A 144 -1.39 18.71 6.03
C ASP A 144 -1.84 17.37 5.46
N VAL A 145 -0.89 16.48 5.20
CA VAL A 145 -1.15 15.21 4.54
C VAL A 145 -0.87 14.06 5.49
N TYR A 146 -1.85 13.17 5.61
CA TYR A 146 -1.72 11.87 6.25
C TYR A 146 -1.78 10.78 5.19
N ILE A 147 -1.12 9.66 5.41
CA ILE A 147 -1.18 8.51 4.50
C ILE A 147 -1.17 7.20 5.28
N THR A 148 -2.01 6.26 4.85
CA THR A 148 -1.92 4.87 5.31
C THR A 148 -0.71 4.20 4.68
N ASP A 149 0.12 3.59 5.51
CA ASP A 149 1.35 2.96 5.14
C ASP A 149 1.29 1.48 5.52
N TRP A 150 0.83 0.67 4.57
CA TRP A 150 0.63 -0.77 4.74
C TRP A 150 1.94 -1.47 4.91
N GLN A 151 1.97 -2.44 5.83
CA GLN A 151 3.16 -3.20 6.15
C GLN A 151 3.23 -4.47 5.29
N ASP A 152 4.44 -4.83 4.87
CA ASP A 152 4.73 -6.06 4.16
C ASP A 152 4.32 -7.26 5.04
N ALA A 153 3.41 -8.10 4.56
CA ALA A 153 2.95 -9.28 5.30
C ALA A 153 4.09 -10.24 5.65
N ARG A 154 5.18 -10.21 4.89
CA ARG A 154 6.42 -10.94 5.15
C ARG A 154 7.10 -10.51 6.45
N GLU A 155 6.97 -9.21 6.79
CA GLU A 155 7.63 -8.62 7.98
C GLU A 155 6.75 -8.66 9.23
N VAL A 156 5.47 -9.08 9.11
CA VAL A 156 4.54 -9.14 10.24
C VAL A 156 4.51 -10.56 10.84
N PRO A 157 4.95 -10.77 12.11
CA PRO A 157 4.93 -12.08 12.75
C PRO A 157 3.53 -12.72 12.80
N LEU A 158 3.44 -14.06 12.75
CA LEU A 158 2.17 -14.78 12.84
C LEU A 158 1.40 -14.48 14.12
N SER A 159 2.11 -14.23 15.23
CA SER A 159 1.53 -13.85 16.53
C SER A 159 0.68 -12.58 16.50
N GLN A 160 0.87 -11.72 15.49
CA GLN A 160 0.07 -10.51 15.28
C GLN A 160 -1.29 -10.78 14.61
N GLY A 161 -1.63 -12.04 14.37
CA GLY A 161 -2.93 -12.46 13.86
C GLY A 161 -3.08 -12.39 12.34
N HIS A 162 -4.34 -12.33 11.91
CA HIS A 162 -4.76 -12.30 10.51
C HIS A 162 -4.97 -10.87 10.02
N PHE A 163 -5.01 -10.70 8.69
CA PHE A 163 -5.44 -9.48 8.06
C PHE A 163 -6.22 -9.79 6.77
N GLY A 164 -7.49 -9.43 6.76
CA GLY A 164 -8.39 -9.62 5.63
C GLY A 164 -9.05 -8.31 5.19
N LEU A 165 -10.02 -8.41 4.30
CA LEU A 165 -10.77 -7.25 3.81
C LEU A 165 -11.56 -6.55 4.92
N ASP A 166 -12.12 -7.32 5.87
CA ASP A 166 -12.81 -6.79 7.03
C ASP A 166 -11.86 -5.98 7.93
N ASP A 167 -10.62 -6.46 8.11
CA ASP A 167 -9.61 -5.75 8.91
C ASP A 167 -9.17 -4.45 8.24
N TYR A 168 -9.16 -4.41 6.89
CA TYR A 168 -8.93 -3.18 6.16
C TYR A 168 -10.05 -2.16 6.41
N VAL A 169 -11.31 -2.59 6.30
CA VAL A 169 -12.49 -1.74 6.57
C VAL A 169 -12.45 -1.20 8.00
N ASP A 170 -12.14 -2.06 8.98
CA ASP A 170 -12.02 -1.68 10.40
C ASP A 170 -10.87 -0.68 10.62
N THR A 171 -9.71 -0.89 9.96
CA THR A 171 -8.57 0.01 10.01
C THR A 171 -8.94 1.40 9.51
N VAL A 172 -9.59 1.49 8.35
CA VAL A 172 -10.05 2.76 7.77
C VAL A 172 -11.05 3.45 8.70
N SER A 173 -12.05 2.70 9.20
CA SER A 173 -13.03 3.22 10.16
C SER A 173 -12.37 3.74 11.43
N GLY A 174 -11.35 3.02 11.93
CA GLY A 174 -10.55 3.42 13.09
C GLY A 174 -9.80 4.74 12.84
N ILE A 175 -9.18 4.87 11.67
CA ILE A 175 -8.46 6.09 11.27
C ILE A 175 -9.44 7.28 11.14
N PHE A 176 -10.63 7.11 10.55
CA PHE A 176 -11.62 8.19 10.46
C PHE A 176 -12.02 8.73 11.83
N ARG A 177 -12.16 7.85 12.83
CA ARG A 177 -12.45 8.26 14.21
C ARG A 177 -11.31 9.10 14.85
N LEU A 178 -10.05 8.91 14.43
CA LEU A 178 -8.94 9.73 14.92
C LEU A 178 -9.09 11.20 14.54
N PHE A 179 -9.74 11.48 13.41
CA PHE A 179 -9.99 12.84 12.92
C PHE A 179 -11.34 13.41 13.36
N ASP A 180 -12.15 12.62 14.06
CA ASP A 180 -13.54 12.98 14.43
C ASP A 180 -14.35 13.48 13.21
N GLY A 181 -14.08 12.90 12.04
CA GLY A 181 -14.71 13.26 10.77
C GLY A 181 -14.26 14.58 10.17
N ASN A 182 -13.32 15.31 10.80
CA ASN A 182 -12.78 16.56 10.25
C ASN A 182 -11.57 16.27 9.34
N VAL A 183 -11.82 15.59 8.23
CA VAL A 183 -10.77 15.12 7.29
C VAL A 183 -11.36 14.98 5.88
N HIS A 184 -10.57 15.30 4.89
CA HIS A 184 -10.82 14.93 3.49
C HIS A 184 -10.10 13.62 3.19
N VAL A 185 -10.72 12.75 2.40
CA VAL A 185 -10.14 11.45 2.05
C VAL A 185 -9.91 11.35 0.54
N LEU A 186 -8.71 10.96 0.14
CA LEU A 186 -8.41 10.53 -1.23
C LEU A 186 -8.04 9.04 -1.19
N ALA A 187 -8.95 8.20 -1.68
CA ALA A 187 -8.73 6.77 -1.83
C ALA A 187 -8.21 6.47 -3.24
N VAL A 188 -7.05 5.84 -3.32
CA VAL A 188 -6.40 5.56 -4.61
C VAL A 188 -6.57 4.10 -4.97
N CYS A 189 -7.04 3.84 -6.19
CA CYS A 189 -7.15 2.50 -6.76
C CYS A 189 -8.01 1.57 -5.87
N GLN A 190 -7.50 0.41 -5.51
CA GLN A 190 -8.17 -0.62 -4.73
C GLN A 190 -8.71 -0.14 -3.37
N SER A 191 -8.15 0.89 -2.76
CA SER A 191 -8.63 1.43 -1.47
C SER A 191 -10.02 2.07 -1.54
N ALA A 192 -10.54 2.35 -2.75
CA ALA A 192 -11.89 2.89 -2.93
C ALA A 192 -12.98 1.99 -2.30
N VAL A 193 -12.86 0.67 -2.48
CA VAL A 193 -13.85 -0.29 -1.96
C VAL A 193 -13.90 -0.30 -0.42
N PRO A 194 -12.79 -0.52 0.32
CA PRO A 194 -12.84 -0.50 1.78
C PRO A 194 -13.15 0.89 2.36
N VAL A 195 -12.80 1.99 1.68
CA VAL A 195 -13.17 3.35 2.11
C VAL A 195 -14.69 3.56 2.01
N LEU A 196 -15.30 3.19 0.88
CA LEU A 196 -16.76 3.25 0.72
C LEU A 196 -17.46 2.34 1.73
N ALA A 197 -16.97 1.11 1.93
CA ALA A 197 -17.54 0.17 2.88
C ALA A 197 -17.45 0.68 4.33
N ALA A 198 -16.30 1.22 4.73
CA ALA A 198 -16.12 1.83 6.06
C ALA A 198 -17.09 3.00 6.28
N THR A 199 -17.23 3.86 5.28
CA THR A 199 -18.13 5.01 5.35
C THR A 199 -19.59 4.57 5.47
N ALA A 200 -20.05 3.66 4.61
CA ALA A 200 -21.42 3.15 4.65
C ALA A 200 -21.77 2.51 5.99
N LEU A 201 -20.88 1.69 6.54
CA LEU A 201 -21.08 1.05 7.84
C LEU A 201 -21.06 2.03 9.01
N MET A 202 -20.28 3.10 8.93
CA MET A 202 -20.25 4.16 9.93
C MET A 202 -21.52 5.01 9.88
N GLU A 203 -21.98 5.36 8.69
CA GLU A 203 -23.25 6.09 8.48
C GLU A 203 -24.46 5.28 8.99
N ALA A 204 -24.56 4.01 8.59
CA ALA A 204 -25.59 3.08 9.06
C ALA A 204 -25.60 2.90 10.60
N ALA A 205 -24.47 3.12 11.25
CA ALA A 205 -24.34 3.10 12.71
C ALA A 205 -24.59 4.46 13.37
N GLY A 206 -24.98 5.50 12.63
CA GLY A 206 -25.14 6.85 13.14
C GLY A 206 -23.85 7.51 13.60
N ASN A 207 -22.68 6.99 13.17
CA ASN A 207 -21.39 7.52 13.58
C ASN A 207 -21.06 8.79 12.78
N ARG A 208 -20.86 9.91 13.49
CA ARG A 208 -20.57 11.21 12.88
C ARG A 208 -19.11 11.43 12.50
N SER A 209 -18.20 10.50 12.83
CA SER A 209 -16.78 10.61 12.47
C SER A 209 -16.48 10.18 11.01
N VAL A 210 -17.46 10.34 10.11
CA VAL A 210 -17.26 10.13 8.67
C VAL A 210 -16.58 11.35 8.03
N PRO A 211 -15.79 11.18 6.95
CA PRO A 211 -15.08 12.28 6.32
C PRO A 211 -15.97 13.40 5.78
N LEU A 212 -15.42 14.60 5.59
CA LEU A 212 -16.08 15.71 4.90
C LEU A 212 -16.27 15.43 3.42
N THR A 213 -15.24 14.90 2.78
CA THR A 213 -15.28 14.49 1.37
C THR A 213 -14.59 13.14 1.17
N ILE A 214 -15.06 12.39 0.21
CA ILE A 214 -14.40 11.19 -0.30
C ILE A 214 -14.13 11.41 -1.78
N MET A 215 -12.84 11.36 -2.13
CA MET A 215 -12.36 11.45 -3.51
C MET A 215 -11.79 10.07 -3.88
N LEU A 216 -12.30 9.47 -4.94
CA LEU A 216 -11.90 8.15 -5.43
C LEU A 216 -11.11 8.31 -6.71
N ALA A 217 -9.88 7.84 -6.76
CA ALA A 217 -9.03 7.90 -7.94
C ALA A 217 -8.76 6.50 -8.51
N GLY A 218 -9.38 6.14 -9.62
CA GLY A 218 -9.19 4.86 -10.31
C GLY A 218 -9.58 3.64 -9.48
N GLY A 219 -10.70 3.74 -8.75
CA GLY A 219 -11.17 2.66 -7.86
C GLY A 219 -12.01 1.62 -8.59
N PRO A 220 -11.77 0.31 -8.40
CA PRO A 220 -12.54 -0.76 -9.04
C PRO A 220 -13.86 -1.01 -8.28
N VAL A 221 -14.78 -0.05 -8.29
CA VAL A 221 -16.07 -0.13 -7.58
C VAL A 221 -16.99 -1.15 -8.26
N ASP A 222 -17.10 -1.09 -9.58
CA ASP A 222 -17.80 -2.11 -10.37
C ASP A 222 -16.97 -2.56 -11.58
N THR A 223 -16.29 -3.66 -11.45
CA THR A 223 -15.39 -4.20 -12.46
C THR A 223 -16.10 -4.87 -13.65
N ARG A 224 -17.44 -4.84 -13.69
CA ARG A 224 -18.23 -5.28 -14.86
C ARG A 224 -18.28 -4.20 -15.94
N ILE A 225 -18.05 -2.94 -15.55
CA ILE A 225 -18.02 -1.79 -16.47
C ILE A 225 -16.65 -1.73 -17.12
N SER A 226 -16.60 -1.66 -18.46
CA SER A 226 -15.35 -1.58 -19.24
C SER A 226 -14.25 -2.52 -18.68
N PRO A 227 -14.47 -3.84 -18.68
CA PRO A 227 -13.53 -4.79 -18.07
C PRO A 227 -12.16 -4.71 -18.73
N THR A 228 -11.13 -4.81 -17.91
CA THR A 228 -9.72 -4.78 -18.34
C THR A 228 -9.14 -6.19 -18.34
N ALA A 229 -7.93 -6.36 -18.87
CA ALA A 229 -7.21 -7.63 -18.87
C ALA A 229 -7.07 -8.23 -17.44
N VAL A 230 -7.01 -7.39 -16.39
CA VAL A 230 -6.99 -7.83 -14.99
C VAL A 230 -8.32 -8.49 -14.62
N ASN A 231 -9.43 -7.87 -15.02
CA ASN A 231 -10.77 -8.40 -14.75
C ASN A 231 -11.01 -9.72 -15.49
N ASP A 232 -10.60 -9.79 -16.76
CA ASP A 232 -10.75 -10.98 -17.58
C ASP A 232 -9.92 -12.14 -17.05
N LEU A 233 -8.66 -11.91 -16.67
CA LEU A 233 -7.82 -12.91 -16.02
C LEU A 233 -8.45 -13.45 -14.73
N ALA A 234 -9.01 -12.59 -13.88
CA ALA A 234 -9.68 -12.99 -12.66
C ALA A 234 -10.88 -13.91 -12.97
N LYS A 235 -11.70 -13.53 -13.95
CA LYS A 235 -12.89 -14.26 -14.37
C LYS A 235 -12.56 -15.61 -15.04
N GLU A 236 -11.56 -15.63 -15.93
CA GLU A 236 -11.14 -16.84 -16.64
C GLU A 236 -10.53 -17.89 -15.71
N ARG A 237 -9.73 -17.46 -14.73
CA ARG A 237 -9.01 -18.38 -13.83
C ARG A 237 -9.84 -18.81 -12.63
N GLY A 238 -10.66 -17.94 -12.10
CA GLY A 238 -11.45 -18.20 -10.90
C GLY A 238 -10.64 -18.29 -9.61
N LEU A 239 -11.34 -18.23 -8.46
CA LEU A 239 -10.74 -18.13 -7.13
C LEU A 239 -9.81 -19.29 -6.77
N ASP A 240 -10.20 -20.53 -7.11
CA ASP A 240 -9.45 -21.72 -6.73
C ASP A 240 -8.11 -21.82 -7.45
N TRP A 241 -8.06 -21.38 -8.71
CA TRP A 241 -6.79 -21.29 -9.42
C TRP A 241 -5.81 -20.35 -8.70
N PHE A 242 -6.26 -19.14 -8.30
CA PHE A 242 -5.40 -18.20 -7.57
C PHE A 242 -4.96 -18.78 -6.24
N ARG A 243 -5.88 -19.42 -5.49
CA ARG A 243 -5.56 -20.10 -4.22
C ARG A 243 -4.47 -21.16 -4.36
N GLN A 244 -4.49 -21.92 -5.45
CA GLN A 244 -3.56 -23.03 -5.67
C GLN A 244 -2.24 -22.61 -6.30
N ASN A 245 -2.23 -21.57 -7.16
CA ASN A 245 -1.08 -21.25 -8.00
C ASN A 245 -0.30 -20.03 -7.58
N VAL A 246 -0.91 -19.07 -6.84
CA VAL A 246 -0.22 -17.82 -6.48
C VAL A 246 -0.08 -17.62 -4.97
N ILE A 247 -0.86 -18.32 -4.13
CA ILE A 247 -0.68 -18.26 -2.68
C ILE A 247 0.43 -19.19 -2.27
N THR A 248 1.34 -18.67 -1.45
CA THR A 248 2.49 -19.39 -0.89
C THR A 248 2.69 -19.05 0.59
N GLN A 249 3.72 -19.57 1.20
CA GLN A 249 4.10 -19.25 2.57
C GLN A 249 5.41 -18.47 2.59
N VAL A 250 5.50 -17.50 3.51
CA VAL A 250 6.73 -16.76 3.76
C VAL A 250 7.81 -17.71 4.27
N PRO A 251 8.99 -17.76 3.64
CA PRO A 251 10.08 -18.64 4.05
C PRO A 251 10.84 -18.10 5.27
N TRP A 252 11.58 -19.01 5.94
CA TRP A 252 12.59 -18.63 6.91
C TRP A 252 13.72 -17.82 6.22
N PRO A 253 14.35 -16.81 6.86
CA PRO A 253 14.21 -16.35 8.25
C PRO A 253 13.33 -15.10 8.42
N ALA A 254 12.38 -14.83 7.54
CA ALA A 254 11.54 -13.63 7.63
C ALA A 254 10.67 -13.63 8.90
N PRO A 255 10.39 -12.45 9.51
CA PRO A 255 9.55 -12.35 10.70
C PRO A 255 8.16 -12.98 10.55
N GLY A 256 7.56 -12.87 9.36
CA GLY A 256 6.26 -13.46 9.01
C GLY A 256 6.34 -14.92 8.54
N GLN A 257 7.42 -15.64 8.83
CA GLN A 257 7.60 -17.04 8.44
C GLN A 257 6.32 -17.87 8.65
N GLY A 258 5.96 -18.68 7.64
CA GLY A 258 4.77 -19.54 7.67
C GLY A 258 3.47 -18.81 7.34
N ARG A 259 3.43 -17.46 7.30
CA ARG A 259 2.26 -16.71 6.86
C ARG A 259 1.93 -17.02 5.41
N ARG A 260 0.67 -17.30 5.14
CA ARG A 260 0.18 -17.45 3.77
C ARG A 260 0.07 -16.07 3.12
N VAL A 261 0.69 -15.93 1.95
CA VAL A 261 0.77 -14.64 1.25
C VAL A 261 0.57 -14.80 -0.25
N TYR A 262 0.15 -13.71 -0.89
CA TYR A 262 0.37 -13.46 -2.31
C TYR A 262 1.65 -12.65 -2.46
N PRO A 263 2.75 -13.25 -2.99
CA PRO A 263 4.03 -12.57 -3.05
C PRO A 263 4.03 -11.36 -3.97
N GLY A 264 4.64 -10.26 -3.51
CA GLY A 264 4.77 -9.04 -4.29
C GLY A 264 5.49 -9.22 -5.62
N PHE A 265 6.49 -10.11 -5.67
CA PHE A 265 7.22 -10.39 -6.92
C PHE A 265 6.35 -11.06 -8.00
N LEU A 266 5.36 -11.88 -7.62
CA LEU A 266 4.41 -12.46 -8.57
C LEU A 266 3.46 -11.40 -9.13
N GLN A 267 2.98 -10.53 -8.26
CA GLN A 267 2.13 -9.41 -8.66
C GLN A 267 2.87 -8.47 -9.61
N LEU A 268 4.11 -8.09 -9.26
CA LEU A 268 4.96 -7.27 -10.12
C LEU A 268 5.17 -7.91 -11.50
N SER A 269 5.43 -9.23 -11.52
CA SER A 269 5.58 -9.96 -12.78
C SER A 269 4.34 -9.86 -13.66
N GLY A 270 3.14 -9.94 -13.05
CA GLY A 270 1.86 -9.73 -13.75
C GLY A 270 1.76 -8.33 -14.37
N PHE A 271 2.04 -7.28 -13.61
CA PHE A 271 2.03 -5.89 -14.10
C PHE A 271 3.07 -5.63 -15.19
N MET A 272 4.28 -6.18 -15.04
CA MET A 272 5.33 -6.07 -16.06
C MET A 272 4.93 -6.74 -17.38
N LEU A 273 4.31 -7.92 -17.30
CA LEU A 273 3.87 -8.66 -18.48
C LEU A 273 2.72 -7.98 -19.24
N MET A 274 1.80 -7.31 -18.55
CA MET A 274 0.71 -6.55 -19.17
C MET A 274 1.23 -5.39 -20.04
N ASN A 275 2.37 -4.80 -19.68
CA ASN A 275 2.95 -3.64 -20.36
C ASN A 275 4.40 -3.89 -20.79
N LEU A 276 4.73 -5.13 -21.17
CA LEU A 276 6.11 -5.56 -21.44
C LEU A 276 6.84 -4.68 -22.46
N ASP A 277 6.20 -4.36 -23.57
CA ASP A 277 6.81 -3.52 -24.62
C ASP A 277 7.16 -2.13 -24.10
N ARG A 278 6.29 -1.53 -23.32
CA ARG A 278 6.52 -0.21 -22.70
C ARG A 278 7.70 -0.25 -21.72
N HIS A 279 7.80 -1.32 -20.92
CA HIS A 279 8.93 -1.50 -20.01
C HIS A 279 10.25 -1.74 -20.75
N LEU A 280 10.25 -2.57 -21.80
CA LEU A 280 11.42 -2.80 -22.64
C LEU A 280 11.91 -1.51 -23.32
N GLN A 281 10.98 -0.73 -23.89
CA GLN A 281 11.31 0.57 -24.50
C GLN A 281 11.90 1.54 -23.46
N SER A 282 11.32 1.58 -22.26
CA SER A 282 11.80 2.43 -21.16
C SER A 282 13.22 2.05 -20.73
N HIS A 283 13.53 0.77 -20.59
CA HIS A 283 14.89 0.31 -20.26
C HIS A 283 15.89 0.59 -21.37
N ARG A 284 15.51 0.40 -22.65
CA ARG A 284 16.36 0.80 -23.80
C ARG A 284 16.64 2.29 -23.80
N ALA A 285 15.64 3.12 -23.52
CA ALA A 285 15.80 4.56 -23.40
C ALA A 285 16.76 4.93 -22.25
N MET A 286 16.70 4.24 -21.12
CA MET A 286 17.64 4.43 -20.01
C MET A 286 19.07 4.18 -20.43
N VAL A 287 19.33 3.05 -21.12
CA VAL A 287 20.68 2.73 -21.64
C VAL A 287 21.16 3.85 -22.57
N ALA A 288 20.31 4.31 -23.50
CA ALA A 288 20.66 5.39 -24.42
C ALA A 288 20.97 6.71 -23.69
N HIS A 289 20.22 7.06 -22.64
CA HIS A 289 20.49 8.24 -21.82
C HIS A 289 21.84 8.12 -21.07
N LEU A 290 22.13 6.94 -20.51
CA LEU A 290 23.41 6.70 -19.81
C LEU A 290 24.60 6.80 -20.79
N VAL A 291 24.53 6.21 -21.96
CA VAL A 291 25.59 6.26 -22.99
C VAL A 291 25.80 7.71 -23.50
N ARG A 292 24.72 8.51 -23.65
CA ARG A 292 24.81 9.93 -24.05
C ARG A 292 25.26 10.84 -22.93
N GLY A 293 25.31 10.38 -21.67
CA GLY A 293 25.63 11.22 -20.50
C GLY A 293 24.46 12.08 -20.03
N ASP A 294 23.22 11.80 -20.47
CA ASP A 294 22.01 12.46 -19.95
C ASP A 294 21.64 11.93 -18.56
N SER A 295 22.35 12.45 -17.56
CA SER A 295 22.15 12.05 -16.16
C SER A 295 20.76 12.40 -15.63
N GLY A 296 20.14 13.48 -16.10
CA GLY A 296 18.83 13.93 -15.64
C GLY A 296 17.70 12.95 -16.03
N SER A 297 17.68 12.49 -17.30
CA SER A 297 16.69 11.51 -17.75
C SER A 297 16.94 10.12 -17.12
N ALA A 298 18.21 9.70 -17.02
CA ALA A 298 18.56 8.47 -16.32
C ALA A 298 18.12 8.50 -14.85
N GLN A 299 18.27 9.63 -14.15
CA GLN A 299 17.85 9.76 -12.75
C GLN A 299 16.32 9.71 -12.59
N ARG A 300 15.55 10.29 -13.52
CA ARG A 300 14.07 10.17 -13.51
C ARG A 300 13.64 8.72 -13.68
N HIS A 301 14.29 8.00 -14.61
CA HIS A 301 14.03 6.57 -14.82
C HIS A 301 14.35 5.76 -13.56
N ARG A 302 15.53 5.97 -12.94
CA ARG A 302 15.92 5.29 -11.69
C ARG A 302 14.86 5.50 -10.61
N LYS A 303 14.47 6.74 -10.34
CA LYS A 303 13.47 7.07 -9.31
C LYS A 303 12.14 6.35 -9.55
N PHE A 304 11.67 6.32 -10.80
CA PHE A 304 10.43 5.62 -11.13
C PHE A 304 10.53 4.12 -10.84
N TYR A 305 11.59 3.47 -11.33
CA TYR A 305 11.73 2.02 -11.17
C TYR A 305 12.14 1.61 -9.76
N ASP A 306 12.81 2.47 -8.98
CA ASP A 306 13.07 2.21 -7.55
C ASP A 306 11.78 2.12 -6.75
N GLU A 307 10.75 2.86 -7.12
CA GLU A 307 9.41 2.75 -6.53
C GLU A 307 8.61 1.58 -7.11
N TYR A 308 8.60 1.47 -8.43
CA TYR A 308 7.75 0.50 -9.13
C TYR A 308 8.17 -0.95 -8.91
N LEU A 309 9.47 -1.20 -8.73
CA LEU A 309 10.02 -2.54 -8.47
C LEU A 309 10.08 -2.88 -6.97
N ALA A 310 9.84 -1.91 -6.09
CA ALA A 310 9.73 -2.13 -4.66
C ALA A 310 8.32 -2.63 -4.33
N VAL A 311 8.20 -3.89 -4.01
CA VAL A 311 6.91 -4.56 -3.77
C VAL A 311 6.91 -5.28 -2.43
N MET A 312 5.70 -5.47 -1.87
CA MET A 312 5.44 -6.15 -0.62
C MET A 312 4.49 -7.32 -0.81
N ASP A 313 4.57 -8.29 0.07
CA ASP A 313 3.64 -9.41 0.11
C ASP A 313 2.31 -8.98 0.73
N LEU A 314 1.21 -9.51 0.19
CA LEU A 314 -0.12 -9.35 0.74
C LEU A 314 -0.52 -10.61 1.49
N THR A 315 -1.28 -10.50 2.59
CA THR A 315 -1.87 -11.68 3.22
C THR A 315 -2.80 -12.41 2.25
N ALA A 316 -2.78 -13.73 2.27
CA ALA A 316 -3.63 -14.55 1.40
C ALA A 316 -5.12 -14.27 1.61
N GLU A 317 -5.51 -14.03 2.86
CA GLU A 317 -6.88 -13.74 3.26
C GLU A 317 -7.36 -12.46 2.57
N PHE A 318 -6.62 -11.37 2.70
CA PHE A 318 -6.97 -10.10 2.09
C PHE A 318 -7.05 -10.20 0.56
N TYR A 319 -6.03 -10.80 -0.06
CA TYR A 319 -5.96 -10.95 -1.51
C TYR A 319 -7.15 -11.75 -2.05
N LEU A 320 -7.40 -12.95 -1.49
CA LEU A 320 -8.47 -13.83 -1.96
C LEU A 320 -9.86 -13.27 -1.66
N GLN A 321 -10.05 -12.60 -0.53
CA GLN A 321 -11.32 -11.94 -0.20
C GLN A 321 -11.61 -10.79 -1.17
N THR A 322 -10.60 -9.96 -1.46
CA THR A 322 -10.71 -8.86 -2.43
C THR A 322 -11.01 -9.40 -3.83
N LEU A 323 -10.27 -10.43 -4.28
CA LEU A 323 -10.51 -11.07 -5.57
C LEU A 323 -11.95 -11.57 -5.67
N LYS A 324 -12.43 -12.27 -4.64
CA LYS A 324 -13.79 -12.79 -4.59
C LYS A 324 -14.84 -11.67 -4.58
N ALA A 325 -14.69 -10.70 -3.69
CA ALA A 325 -15.71 -9.69 -3.44
C ALA A 325 -15.82 -8.67 -4.58
N VAL A 326 -14.67 -8.22 -5.12
CA VAL A 326 -14.60 -7.13 -6.10
C VAL A 326 -14.61 -7.65 -7.52
N PHE A 327 -13.74 -8.62 -7.85
CA PHE A 327 -13.49 -9.02 -9.24
C PHE A 327 -14.37 -10.18 -9.73
N LEU A 328 -14.80 -11.08 -8.83
CA LEU A 328 -15.58 -12.26 -9.23
C LEU A 328 -17.07 -12.15 -8.92
N LYS A 329 -17.42 -11.63 -7.74
CA LYS A 329 -18.80 -11.59 -7.27
C LYS A 329 -19.41 -10.18 -7.34
N HIS A 330 -18.59 -9.16 -7.50
CA HIS A 330 -19.02 -7.75 -7.59
C HIS A 330 -20.00 -7.39 -6.46
N LEU A 331 -19.59 -7.72 -5.21
CA LEU A 331 -20.52 -7.71 -4.08
C LEU A 331 -20.95 -6.29 -3.69
N LEU A 332 -20.03 -5.30 -3.74
CA LEU A 332 -20.31 -3.93 -3.33
C LEU A 332 -21.41 -3.27 -4.18
N PRO A 333 -21.31 -3.23 -5.53
CA PRO A 333 -22.33 -2.60 -6.36
C PRO A 333 -23.67 -3.36 -6.44
N ARG A 334 -23.75 -4.53 -5.79
CA ARG A 334 -24.96 -5.37 -5.73
C ARG A 334 -25.61 -5.36 -4.35
N ASP A 335 -25.11 -4.54 -3.41
CA ASP A 335 -25.54 -4.52 -1.99
C ASP A 335 -25.42 -5.89 -1.28
N LEU A 336 -24.50 -6.75 -1.78
CA LEU A 336 -24.25 -8.08 -1.23
C LEU A 336 -22.94 -8.15 -0.44
N MET A 337 -22.16 -7.07 -0.39
CA MET A 337 -20.95 -7.02 0.41
C MET A 337 -21.29 -6.98 1.90
N THR A 338 -20.60 -7.80 2.68
CA THR A 338 -20.69 -7.76 4.14
C THR A 338 -19.32 -7.51 4.73
N SER A 339 -19.25 -6.83 5.87
CA SER A 339 -18.06 -6.73 6.70
C SER A 339 -18.43 -6.96 8.16
N ARG A 340 -17.74 -7.89 8.82
CA ARG A 340 -18.08 -8.39 10.18
C ARG A 340 -19.56 -8.76 10.31
N GLY A 341 -20.13 -9.39 9.27
CA GLY A 341 -21.54 -9.81 9.25
C GLY A 341 -22.56 -8.69 9.02
N ARG A 342 -22.11 -7.43 8.87
CA ARG A 342 -22.98 -6.27 8.57
C ARG A 342 -22.98 -6.02 7.08
N THR A 343 -24.17 -5.84 6.49
CA THR A 343 -24.31 -5.50 5.06
C THR A 343 -23.84 -4.07 4.80
N VAL A 344 -23.03 -3.93 3.74
CA VAL A 344 -22.56 -2.64 3.24
C VAL A 344 -23.53 -2.14 2.18
N ARG A 345 -24.18 -1.01 2.43
CA ARG A 345 -25.11 -0.36 1.49
C ARG A 345 -24.61 1.03 1.16
N LEU A 346 -24.23 1.25 -0.10
CA LEU A 346 -23.72 2.56 -0.53
C LEU A 346 -24.79 3.64 -0.51
N GLY A 347 -26.06 3.27 -0.64
CA GLY A 347 -27.19 4.18 -0.46
C GLY A 347 -27.33 4.79 0.93
N GLU A 348 -26.66 4.23 1.94
CA GLU A 348 -26.63 4.76 3.31
C GLU A 348 -25.62 5.94 3.48
N ILE A 349 -24.76 6.17 2.49
CA ILE A 349 -23.79 7.27 2.52
C ILE A 349 -24.50 8.57 2.16
N HIS A 350 -24.54 9.53 3.09
CA HIS A 350 -25.22 10.82 2.88
C HIS A 350 -24.44 12.05 3.34
N HIS A 351 -23.48 11.94 4.28
CA HIS A 351 -22.74 13.11 4.78
C HIS A 351 -21.58 13.57 3.88
N PRO A 352 -20.65 12.70 3.41
CA PRO A 352 -19.50 13.17 2.64
C PRO A 352 -19.91 13.64 1.24
N ALA A 353 -19.26 14.68 0.74
CA ALA A 353 -19.31 14.96 -0.69
C ALA A 353 -18.41 13.96 -1.43
N LEU A 354 -18.80 13.56 -2.63
CA LEU A 354 -18.14 12.53 -3.42
C LEU A 354 -17.56 13.09 -4.70
N MET A 355 -16.30 12.73 -4.98
CA MET A 355 -15.67 13.01 -6.27
C MET A 355 -14.97 11.76 -6.80
N THR A 356 -15.14 11.46 -8.09
CA THR A 356 -14.44 10.36 -8.75
C THR A 356 -13.51 10.90 -9.83
N ILE A 357 -12.32 10.30 -9.92
CA ILE A 357 -11.29 10.60 -10.90
C ILE A 357 -10.96 9.32 -11.66
N GLU A 358 -10.98 9.39 -12.98
CA GLU A 358 -10.59 8.29 -13.87
C GLU A 358 -9.60 8.77 -14.92
N GLY A 359 -8.89 7.85 -15.54
CA GLY A 359 -8.04 8.11 -16.68
C GLY A 359 -8.63 7.46 -17.94
N GLU A 360 -8.76 8.21 -19.01
CA GLU A 360 -9.30 7.72 -20.29
C GLU A 360 -8.58 6.44 -20.79
N LYS A 361 -7.28 6.34 -20.51
CA LYS A 361 -6.42 5.20 -20.94
C LYS A 361 -6.01 4.32 -19.76
N ASP A 362 -6.87 4.21 -18.75
CA ASP A 362 -6.61 3.35 -17.61
C ASP A 362 -6.81 1.88 -18.01
N ASP A 363 -5.71 1.13 -18.02
CA ASP A 363 -5.66 -0.29 -18.40
C ASP A 363 -5.76 -1.24 -17.18
N ILE A 364 -5.89 -0.71 -15.99
CA ILE A 364 -6.06 -1.46 -14.74
C ILE A 364 -7.51 -1.35 -14.24
N THR A 365 -8.03 -0.11 -14.16
CA THR A 365 -9.42 0.15 -13.77
C THR A 365 -10.10 0.87 -14.94
N GLY A 366 -10.93 0.16 -15.69
CA GLY A 366 -11.57 0.69 -16.89
C GLY A 366 -12.49 1.88 -16.59
N SER A 367 -12.62 2.77 -17.57
CA SER A 367 -13.48 3.96 -17.46
C SER A 367 -14.90 3.58 -17.08
N GLY A 368 -15.46 4.30 -16.10
CA GLY A 368 -16.77 4.04 -15.51
C GLY A 368 -16.74 3.17 -14.26
N GLN A 369 -15.71 2.35 -14.03
CA GLN A 369 -15.63 1.47 -12.85
C GLN A 369 -15.60 2.24 -11.53
N CYS A 370 -14.96 3.39 -11.50
CA CYS A 370 -14.90 4.27 -10.33
C CYS A 370 -16.11 5.21 -10.30
N ARG A 371 -16.49 5.77 -11.45
CA ARG A 371 -17.59 6.74 -11.58
C ARG A 371 -18.91 6.21 -11.04
N ILE A 372 -19.22 4.93 -11.22
CA ILE A 372 -20.46 4.30 -10.77
C ILE A 372 -20.71 4.49 -9.26
N ALA A 373 -19.67 4.75 -8.45
CA ALA A 373 -19.83 5.05 -7.03
C ALA A 373 -20.77 6.24 -6.79
N LEU A 374 -20.78 7.22 -7.70
CA LEU A 374 -21.67 8.38 -7.60
C LEU A 374 -23.14 7.99 -7.75
N ASP A 375 -23.43 7.03 -8.63
CA ASP A 375 -24.79 6.57 -8.89
C ASP A 375 -25.28 5.64 -7.77
N LEU A 376 -24.37 4.83 -7.19
CA LEU A 376 -24.68 3.90 -6.09
C LEU A 376 -24.88 4.60 -4.74
N CYS A 377 -24.21 5.73 -4.49
CA CYS A 377 -24.41 6.53 -3.28
C CYS A 377 -25.62 7.45 -3.42
N THR A 378 -26.83 6.87 -3.49
CA THR A 378 -28.07 7.57 -3.83
C THR A 378 -28.46 8.66 -2.85
N ALA A 379 -28.14 8.52 -1.57
CA ALA A 379 -28.48 9.52 -0.54
C ALA A 379 -27.58 10.77 -0.56
N VAL A 380 -26.46 10.77 -1.27
CA VAL A 380 -25.64 11.97 -1.47
C VAL A 380 -26.33 12.88 -2.50
N PRO A 381 -26.60 14.17 -2.18
CA PRO A 381 -27.19 15.09 -3.14
C PRO A 381 -26.35 15.28 -4.41
N ALA A 382 -26.99 15.45 -5.56
CA ALA A 382 -26.29 15.63 -6.85
C ALA A 382 -25.30 16.82 -6.84
N ALA A 383 -25.66 17.93 -6.16
CA ALA A 383 -24.79 19.09 -5.99
C ALA A 383 -23.46 18.79 -5.24
N HIS A 384 -23.39 17.66 -4.56
CA HIS A 384 -22.22 17.20 -3.81
C HIS A 384 -21.48 16.06 -4.50
N LYS A 385 -21.82 15.77 -5.75
CA LYS A 385 -21.18 14.76 -6.58
C LYS A 385 -20.43 15.40 -7.74
N GLN A 386 -19.20 14.98 -7.97
CA GLN A 386 -18.41 15.43 -9.11
C GLN A 386 -17.67 14.24 -9.74
N HIS A 387 -17.49 14.28 -11.04
CA HIS A 387 -16.69 13.34 -11.80
C HIS A 387 -15.71 14.09 -12.70
N TYR A 388 -14.51 13.54 -12.84
CA TYR A 388 -13.53 13.99 -13.81
C TYR A 388 -12.79 12.82 -14.43
N GLU A 389 -12.93 12.65 -15.73
CA GLU A 389 -12.09 11.76 -16.54
C GLU A 389 -10.95 12.56 -17.16
N CYS A 390 -9.71 12.17 -16.88
CA CYS A 390 -8.53 12.87 -17.39
C CYS A 390 -8.12 12.33 -18.75
N PRO A 391 -8.21 13.13 -19.84
CA PRO A 391 -7.92 12.65 -21.19
C PRO A 391 -6.47 12.21 -21.36
N GLY A 392 -6.25 11.12 -22.11
CA GLY A 392 -4.93 10.59 -22.47
C GLY A 392 -4.08 10.10 -21.31
N VAL A 393 -4.67 9.85 -20.14
CA VAL A 393 -3.99 9.43 -18.91
C VAL A 393 -4.32 7.97 -18.59
N GLY A 394 -3.29 7.18 -18.31
CA GLY A 394 -3.43 5.82 -17.77
C GLY A 394 -3.42 5.79 -16.26
N HIS A 395 -3.53 4.61 -15.66
CA HIS A 395 -3.72 4.41 -14.22
C HIS A 395 -2.77 5.22 -13.32
N LEU A 396 -1.45 5.10 -13.52
CA LEU A 396 -0.47 5.84 -12.71
C LEU A 396 -0.57 7.35 -12.88
N GLY A 397 -1.05 7.81 -14.04
CA GLY A 397 -1.14 9.22 -14.36
C GLY A 397 -2.26 9.97 -13.64
N ILE A 398 -3.21 9.26 -13.00
CA ILE A 398 -4.29 9.88 -12.21
C ILE A 398 -3.86 10.25 -10.79
N PHE A 399 -2.68 9.80 -10.33
CA PHE A 399 -2.13 10.16 -9.02
C PHE A 399 -0.64 10.53 -9.05
N SER A 400 -0.04 10.62 -10.24
CA SER A 400 1.34 11.08 -10.40
C SER A 400 1.57 11.77 -11.75
N GLY A 401 2.72 12.43 -11.92
CA GLY A 401 3.12 13.01 -13.19
C GLY A 401 2.59 14.43 -13.45
N ARG A 402 2.80 14.92 -14.71
CA ARG A 402 2.51 16.31 -15.06
C ARG A 402 1.02 16.63 -15.01
N ARG A 403 0.18 15.84 -15.72
CA ARG A 403 -1.26 16.07 -15.78
C ARG A 403 -1.93 15.96 -14.42
N PHE A 404 -1.50 15.02 -13.59
CA PHE A 404 -1.92 14.95 -12.20
C PHE A 404 -1.73 16.30 -11.48
N ARG A 405 -0.52 16.87 -11.54
CA ARG A 405 -0.21 18.14 -10.87
C ARG A 405 -0.93 19.34 -11.47
N THR A 406 -1.09 19.39 -12.81
CA THR A 406 -1.63 20.59 -13.48
C THR A 406 -3.16 20.56 -13.66
N GLU A 407 -3.79 19.40 -13.66
CA GLU A 407 -5.22 19.26 -13.97
C GLU A 407 -6.01 18.63 -12.81
N ILE A 408 -5.52 17.55 -12.21
CA ILE A 408 -6.25 16.79 -11.20
C ILE A 408 -6.12 17.46 -9.82
N VAL A 409 -4.91 17.76 -9.36
CA VAL A 409 -4.67 18.38 -8.04
C VAL A 409 -5.47 19.67 -7.85
N PRO A 410 -5.52 20.63 -8.81
CA PRO A 410 -6.30 21.84 -8.63
C PRO A 410 -7.81 21.58 -8.48
N ARG A 411 -8.35 20.55 -9.16
CA ARG A 411 -9.76 20.16 -9.05
C ARG A 411 -10.04 19.55 -7.68
N LEU A 412 -9.20 18.63 -7.22
CA LEU A 412 -9.31 18.02 -5.89
C LEU A 412 -9.17 19.07 -4.78
N ALA A 413 -8.22 19.99 -4.90
CA ALA A 413 -8.02 21.08 -3.93
C ALA A 413 -9.24 22.00 -3.86
N ARG A 414 -9.81 22.38 -5.00
CA ARG A 414 -11.04 23.17 -5.07
C ARG A 414 -12.21 22.41 -4.46
N PHE A 415 -12.37 21.13 -4.77
CA PHE A 415 -13.44 20.30 -4.23
C PHE A 415 -13.37 20.20 -2.70
N MET A 416 -12.19 19.99 -2.14
CA MET A 416 -11.98 20.01 -0.69
C MET A 416 -12.36 21.37 -0.09
N HIS A 417 -11.85 22.47 -0.68
CA HIS A 417 -12.09 23.82 -0.19
C HIS A 417 -13.58 24.18 -0.18
N THR A 418 -14.35 23.77 -1.20
CA THR A 418 -15.81 23.98 -1.26
C THR A 418 -16.54 23.27 -0.11
N HIS A 419 -15.94 22.27 0.51
CA HIS A 419 -16.58 21.44 1.53
C HIS A 419 -15.90 21.52 2.90
N ASP A 420 -14.99 22.48 3.12
CA ASP A 420 -14.28 22.68 4.40
C ASP A 420 -15.22 22.97 5.58
N SER A 421 -16.30 23.67 5.38
CA SER A 421 -17.16 24.24 6.43
C SER A 421 -18.48 23.50 6.65
N ARG A 422 -18.59 22.24 6.24
CA ARG A 422 -19.87 21.50 6.29
C ARG A 422 -20.40 21.15 7.67
N ARG A 423 -19.62 21.32 8.74
CA ARG A 423 -20.06 21.08 10.12
C ARG A 423 -20.19 22.38 10.89
N PRO A 424 -21.41 22.85 11.20
CA PRO A 424 -21.60 23.90 12.19
C PRO A 424 -21.10 23.36 13.56
N GLY A 425 -20.08 23.98 14.12
CA GLY A 425 -19.63 23.72 15.50
C GLY A 425 -18.43 22.76 15.69
N GLY A 426 -17.76 22.31 14.65
CA GLY A 426 -16.53 21.51 14.77
C GLY A 426 -15.33 22.37 15.19
N ARG A 427 -14.94 22.34 16.47
CA ARG A 427 -13.63 22.84 16.89
C ARG A 427 -12.54 21.98 16.22
N PRO A 428 -11.43 22.58 15.72
CA PRO A 428 -10.32 21.82 15.20
C PRO A 428 -9.77 20.95 16.34
N ALA A 429 -9.85 19.62 16.16
CA ALA A 429 -9.23 18.68 17.07
C ALA A 429 -7.70 18.78 16.87
N GLY A 430 -7.05 19.61 17.66
CA GLY A 430 -5.60 19.66 17.71
C GLY A 430 -5.05 18.31 18.18
N LEU A 431 -3.91 17.90 17.63
CA LEU A 431 -3.14 16.69 17.94
C LEU A 431 -2.93 16.40 19.45
N ALA A 432 -3.23 17.34 20.34
CA ALA A 432 -3.20 17.16 21.79
C ALA A 432 -4.16 16.06 22.30
N THR A 433 -5.26 15.80 21.59
CA THR A 433 -6.23 14.75 21.94
C THR A 433 -5.76 13.34 21.58
N LEU A 434 -4.89 13.20 20.58
CA LEU A 434 -4.35 11.89 20.19
C LEU A 434 -3.42 11.29 21.24
N ARG A 435 -2.66 12.11 21.96
CA ARG A 435 -1.78 11.66 23.06
C ARG A 435 -2.53 11.18 24.31
N ARG A 436 -3.72 11.73 24.62
CA ARG A 436 -4.48 11.37 25.84
C ARG A 436 -5.26 10.05 25.73
N ARG A 437 -5.49 9.49 24.55
CA ARG A 437 -6.15 8.18 24.39
C ARG A 437 -5.20 6.98 24.46
N ARG A 438 -3.90 7.21 24.60
CA ARG A 438 -2.87 6.16 24.65
C ARG A 438 -2.85 5.37 25.98
N ASP A 439 -3.45 5.90 27.07
CA ASP A 439 -3.28 5.39 28.45
C ASP A 439 -4.55 4.78 29.07
N GLN A 440 -5.60 4.48 28.32
CA GLN A 440 -6.71 3.71 28.85
C GLN A 440 -6.67 2.25 28.41
N PRO A 441 -6.33 1.29 29.29
CA PRO A 441 -6.49 -0.12 29.03
C PRO A 441 -7.99 -0.42 28.88
N ARG A 442 -8.39 -0.97 27.74
CA ARG A 442 -9.75 -1.49 27.54
C ARG A 442 -9.96 -2.64 28.52
N ALA A 443 -10.77 -2.44 29.54
CA ALA A 443 -11.33 -3.51 30.33
C ALA A 443 -12.24 -4.37 29.43
N CYS A 444 -11.77 -5.56 29.12
CA CYS A 444 -12.54 -6.58 28.44
C CYS A 444 -13.45 -7.23 29.52
N SER A 445 -14.73 -6.86 29.56
CA SER A 445 -15.71 -7.54 30.40
C SER A 445 -16.16 -8.84 29.71
N SER A 446 -15.46 -9.94 29.98
CA SER A 446 -16.00 -11.28 29.78
C SER A 446 -16.25 -11.91 31.14
N ARG A 447 -17.53 -11.98 31.52
CA ARG A 447 -17.97 -12.84 32.61
C ARG A 447 -17.88 -14.30 32.16
N ALA A 448 -16.99 -15.07 32.79
CA ALA A 448 -17.05 -16.52 32.79
C ALA A 448 -17.02 -17.02 34.26
N PRO A 449 -17.63 -18.17 34.59
CA PRO A 449 -17.98 -18.53 35.95
C PRO A 449 -16.78 -19.07 36.73
N ARG A 450 -16.84 -18.83 38.05
CA ARG A 450 -15.85 -19.22 39.04
C ARG A 450 -15.76 -20.74 39.22
N ALA A 451 -14.56 -21.28 39.09
CA ALA A 451 -14.16 -22.50 39.75
C ALA A 451 -12.98 -22.15 40.69
N ARG A 452 -13.18 -22.43 42.00
CA ARG A 452 -12.15 -22.26 43.03
C ARG A 452 -11.16 -23.42 42.96
N LEU A 453 -9.87 -23.09 42.99
CA LEU A 453 -8.85 -23.92 43.66
C LEU A 453 -7.66 -23.01 44.01
N ALA A 454 -7.37 -22.99 45.29
CA ALA A 454 -6.29 -22.24 45.90
C ALA A 454 -5.00 -23.08 45.90
N VAL A 455 -3.85 -22.46 45.67
CA VAL A 455 -2.56 -22.72 46.35
C VAL A 455 -1.62 -21.54 46.08
N PRO A 456 -0.88 -21.05 47.09
CA PRO A 456 -0.05 -19.85 47.01
C PRO A 456 1.42 -20.16 46.74
N TRP A 457 2.06 -19.38 45.87
CA TRP A 457 3.52 -19.22 45.89
C TRP A 457 3.90 -17.77 45.67
N SER A 458 4.43 -17.20 46.73
CA SER A 458 5.17 -15.94 46.72
C SER A 458 6.61 -16.17 46.31
N LEU A 459 7.12 -15.38 45.36
CA LEU A 459 8.56 -15.19 45.18
C LEU A 459 8.85 -13.74 44.80
N THR A 460 9.57 -13.12 45.73
CA THR A 460 10.16 -11.79 45.71
C THR A 460 11.31 -11.72 44.70
N PHE A 461 11.38 -10.64 43.95
CA PHE A 461 12.53 -10.28 43.10
C PHE A 461 13.59 -9.54 43.93
N SER A 462 14.84 -9.93 43.77
CA SER A 462 16.02 -9.12 44.05
C SER A 462 17.14 -9.42 43.06
N ASP A 463 17.45 -8.36 42.34
CA ASP A 463 18.68 -7.84 41.74
C ASP A 463 19.70 -8.70 40.97
N PRO A 464 20.24 -8.15 39.86
CA PRO A 464 21.05 -8.88 38.88
C PRO A 464 22.55 -8.61 39.06
N LYS A 465 23.36 -9.65 39.10
CA LYS A 465 24.78 -9.70 38.67
C LYS A 465 25.39 -11.06 39.00
N ARG A 466 25.74 -11.82 37.97
CA ARG A 466 27.04 -12.49 37.73
C ARG A 466 26.91 -13.70 36.77
N VAL A 467 27.60 -13.53 35.71
CA VAL A 467 28.00 -14.55 34.72
C VAL A 467 28.98 -15.53 35.42
N LEU A 468 28.82 -16.86 35.22
CA LEU A 468 29.92 -17.79 35.11
C LEU A 468 29.50 -19.10 34.43
N TRP A 469 30.20 -19.42 33.41
CA TRP A 469 30.19 -20.69 32.68
C TRP A 469 30.54 -21.89 33.55
N ARG A 470 29.82 -23.02 33.46
CA ARG A 470 30.40 -24.36 33.64
C ARG A 470 29.79 -25.37 32.66
N ARG A 471 30.65 -26.00 31.91
CA ARG A 471 30.39 -27.20 31.14
C ARG A 471 30.20 -28.38 32.10
N SER A 472 29.30 -29.30 31.76
CA SER A 472 29.39 -30.70 32.18
C SER A 472 28.80 -31.60 31.14
N SER A 473 29.65 -32.45 30.65
CA SER A 473 29.41 -33.62 29.79
C SER A 473 28.81 -34.77 30.61
N ALA A 474 28.04 -35.61 29.96
CA ALA A 474 27.90 -37.07 30.05
C ALA A 474 26.45 -37.48 29.79
N ARG A 475 26.07 -38.50 29.13
CA ARG A 475 26.62 -39.74 28.55
C ARG A 475 25.43 -40.35 27.73
N LEU A 476 25.78 -40.97 26.65
CA LEU A 476 24.94 -41.92 25.91
C LEU A 476 24.51 -43.10 26.80
N VAL A 477 23.29 -43.53 26.66
CA VAL A 477 22.93 -44.96 26.79
C VAL A 477 21.94 -45.30 25.69
N SER A 478 22.43 -46.21 24.84
CA SER A 478 21.65 -46.98 23.84
C SER A 478 20.80 -48.03 24.53
N ARG A 479 19.58 -48.27 24.03
CA ARG A 479 19.02 -49.63 23.98
C ARG A 479 18.07 -49.76 22.78
N ARG A 480 18.36 -50.83 22.07
CA ARG A 480 17.60 -51.44 20.97
C ARG A 480 16.41 -52.29 21.48
N LEU A 481 15.57 -52.66 20.49
CA LEU A 481 14.67 -53.80 20.42
C LEU A 481 13.23 -53.43 20.94
N THR A 482 12.24 -53.59 20.17
CA THR A 482 11.79 -54.48 19.10
C THR A 482 10.93 -53.72 18.10
#